data_a2ea967270546cdbd44a40a14f8f543a
#
_entry.id   a2ea967270546cdbd44a40a14f8f543a
#
_cell.length_a   1.000
_cell.length_b   1.000
_cell.length_c   1.000
_cell.angle_alpha   90.00
_cell.angle_beta   90.00
_cell.angle_gamma   90.00
#
_symmetry.space_group_name_H-M   'P 1'
#
loop_
_entity.id
_entity.type
_entity.pdbx_description
1 polymer ?
#
loop_
_entity_poly.entity_id
_entity_poly.type
_entity_poly.pdbx_seq_one_letter_code
_entity_poly.pdbx_strand_id
1 'polypeptide(L)'
;MNQEKSSRVAVITGAGAGLGAAIAHRFATDGYTVLLVGRTEATLRQTAQEGPDGADMHPWVGDVSDLVAITAVMNGVADRFGRLDVLVNNAGVAIPGTVDQIDMDSYRTMMSTNVDGVFFASRAALPHLRAVRGCIVNVGSVGAVRGDWCQAAYNATKGALANLTNAMALDHGHEIRVNAVHPGVTLSSQFIRDALAEETALRGRFVDRVPMGRPGEPAEVAAVVAFLAGQDAGFLNGVHIPVDGGLTASNGQTNLYRIDN
;
A
#
# COMPACT_ATOMS: atom_id res chain seq x y z
N MET A 1 25.06 -27.45 -14.46
CA MET A 1 25.17 -26.31 -13.55
C MET A 1 23.77 -25.73 -13.43
N ASN A 2 23.05 -26.05 -12.35
CA ASN A 2 21.78 -25.36 -12.02
C ASN A 2 22.16 -23.91 -11.69
N GLN A 3 21.80 -22.96 -12.55
CA GLN A 3 21.70 -21.57 -12.11
C GLN A 3 20.57 -21.56 -11.06
N GLU A 4 20.92 -21.42 -9.78
CA GLU A 4 19.95 -21.01 -8.77
C GLU A 4 19.27 -19.76 -9.33
N LYS A 5 17.96 -19.87 -9.63
CA LYS A 5 17.18 -18.72 -10.04
C LYS A 5 17.25 -17.74 -8.87
N SER A 6 18.00 -16.65 -9.04
CA SER A 6 18.00 -15.54 -8.07
C SER A 6 16.56 -15.21 -7.72
N SER A 7 16.22 -15.28 -6.43
CA SER A 7 14.89 -14.93 -5.92
C SER A 7 14.50 -13.54 -6.41
N ARG A 8 13.22 -13.34 -6.77
CA ARG A 8 12.71 -12.00 -7.08
C ARG A 8 12.77 -11.12 -5.84
N VAL A 9 13.06 -9.85 -6.01
CA VAL A 9 13.24 -8.89 -4.91
C VAL A 9 12.08 -7.90 -4.87
N ALA A 10 11.46 -7.77 -3.71
CA ALA A 10 10.39 -6.81 -3.46
C ALA A 10 10.75 -5.83 -2.35
N VAL A 11 10.54 -4.54 -2.60
CA VAL A 11 10.63 -3.48 -1.59
C VAL A 11 9.22 -3.08 -1.15
N ILE A 12 8.97 -3.14 0.16
CA ILE A 12 7.70 -2.75 0.76
C ILE A 12 7.94 -1.56 1.69
N THR A 13 7.41 -0.39 1.35
CA THR A 13 7.49 0.78 2.23
C THR A 13 6.41 0.76 3.30
N GLY A 14 6.72 1.25 4.51
CA GLY A 14 5.80 1.18 5.64
C GLY A 14 5.57 -0.25 6.14
N ALA A 15 6.57 -1.13 6.03
CA ALA A 15 6.46 -2.57 6.28
C ALA A 15 6.50 -2.95 7.77
N GLY A 16 6.65 -2.01 8.69
CA GLY A 16 6.83 -2.31 10.12
C GLY A 16 5.55 -2.68 10.87
N ALA A 17 4.37 -2.60 10.28
CA ALA A 17 3.11 -2.96 10.93
C ALA A 17 1.96 -3.06 9.92
N GLY A 18 0.84 -3.61 10.37
CA GLY A 18 -0.46 -3.53 9.73
C GLY A 18 -0.47 -4.05 8.30
N LEU A 19 -0.95 -3.23 7.37
CA LEU A 19 -1.07 -3.62 5.97
C LEU A 19 0.30 -3.88 5.32
N GLY A 20 1.30 -3.05 5.62
CA GLY A 20 2.65 -3.23 5.09
C GLY A 20 3.30 -4.53 5.56
N ALA A 21 3.12 -4.92 6.82
CA ALA A 21 3.59 -6.20 7.35
C ALA A 21 2.87 -7.38 6.67
N ALA A 22 1.54 -7.30 6.50
CA ALA A 22 0.78 -8.35 5.81
C ALA A 22 1.19 -8.51 4.33
N ILE A 23 1.46 -7.41 3.64
CA ILE A 23 2.00 -7.42 2.27
C ILE A 23 3.37 -8.09 2.27
N ALA A 24 4.26 -7.71 3.20
CA ALA A 24 5.60 -8.29 3.29
C ALA A 24 5.56 -9.80 3.53
N HIS A 25 4.74 -10.27 4.47
CA HIS A 25 4.55 -11.70 4.74
C HIS A 25 4.01 -12.45 3.52
N ARG A 26 3.08 -11.86 2.77
CA ARG A 26 2.55 -12.47 1.56
C ARG A 26 3.63 -12.62 0.49
N PHE A 27 4.44 -11.59 0.23
CA PHE A 27 5.55 -11.69 -0.72
C PHE A 27 6.61 -12.69 -0.28
N ALA A 28 6.89 -12.76 1.01
CA ALA A 28 7.81 -13.76 1.58
C ALA A 28 7.27 -15.20 1.38
N THR A 29 5.97 -15.43 1.61
CA THR A 29 5.30 -16.71 1.31
C THR A 29 5.36 -17.07 -0.16
N ASP A 30 5.29 -16.07 -1.06
CA ASP A 30 5.38 -16.25 -2.51
C ASP A 30 6.86 -16.41 -2.99
N GLY A 31 7.83 -16.51 -2.06
CA GLY A 31 9.24 -16.82 -2.33
C GLY A 31 10.08 -15.62 -2.81
N TYR A 32 9.66 -14.40 -2.49
CA TYR A 32 10.49 -13.22 -2.74
C TYR A 32 11.51 -12.99 -1.62
N THR A 33 12.68 -12.45 -1.98
CA THR A 33 13.50 -11.69 -1.03
C THR A 33 12.78 -10.36 -0.76
N VAL A 34 12.43 -10.08 0.50
CA VAL A 34 11.60 -8.92 0.87
C VAL A 34 12.39 -7.91 1.68
N LEU A 35 12.46 -6.67 1.19
CA LEU A 35 13.01 -5.56 1.95
C LEU A 35 11.89 -4.80 2.66
N LEU A 36 12.03 -4.72 3.97
CA LEU A 36 11.09 -4.06 4.87
C LEU A 36 11.59 -2.64 5.12
N VAL A 37 11.00 -1.66 4.47
CA VAL A 37 11.40 -0.24 4.62
C VAL A 37 10.46 0.50 5.58
N GLY A 38 11.03 1.21 6.53
CA GLY A 38 10.28 2.00 7.51
C GLY A 38 11.19 2.75 8.48
N ARG A 39 10.62 3.59 9.33
CA ARG A 39 11.36 4.48 10.22
C ARG A 39 11.89 3.81 11.49
N THR A 40 11.23 2.75 11.95
CA THR A 40 11.47 2.14 13.26
C THR A 40 12.03 0.73 13.09
N GLU A 41 13.31 0.56 13.39
CA GLU A 41 14.01 -0.72 13.23
C GLU A 41 13.34 -1.86 14.01
N ALA A 42 12.90 -1.59 15.24
CA ALA A 42 12.29 -2.61 16.10
C ALA A 42 11.03 -3.22 15.46
N THR A 43 10.14 -2.39 14.88
CA THR A 43 8.92 -2.90 14.23
C THR A 43 9.23 -3.64 12.92
N LEU A 44 10.24 -3.22 12.16
CA LEU A 44 10.69 -3.94 10.96
C LEU A 44 11.27 -5.32 11.31
N ARG A 45 12.08 -5.39 12.37
CA ARG A 45 12.62 -6.65 12.88
C ARG A 45 11.52 -7.58 13.38
N GLN A 46 10.52 -7.03 14.09
CA GLN A 46 9.35 -7.79 14.52
C GLN A 46 8.60 -8.37 13.31
N THR A 47 8.31 -7.56 12.29
CA THR A 47 7.68 -8.05 11.05
C THR A 47 8.49 -9.18 10.40
N ALA A 48 9.83 -9.06 10.36
CA ALA A 48 10.67 -10.12 9.81
C ALA A 48 10.62 -11.40 10.66
N GLN A 49 10.57 -11.31 11.99
CA GLN A 49 10.49 -12.44 12.90
C GLN A 49 9.14 -13.15 12.87
N GLU A 50 8.06 -12.42 12.64
CA GLU A 50 6.69 -12.93 12.52
C GLU A 50 6.39 -13.48 11.11
N GLY A 51 7.33 -13.37 10.17
CA GLY A 51 7.21 -13.87 8.81
C GLY A 51 7.22 -15.40 8.73
N PRO A 52 6.98 -15.96 7.53
CA PRO A 52 7.04 -17.39 7.31
C PRO A 52 8.42 -17.98 7.66
N ASP A 53 8.44 -19.21 8.16
CA ASP A 53 9.69 -19.92 8.48
C ASP A 53 10.63 -19.98 7.27
N GLY A 54 11.89 -19.59 7.48
CA GLY A 54 12.91 -19.56 6.43
C GLY A 54 12.75 -18.45 5.39
N ALA A 55 11.85 -17.50 5.60
CA ALA A 55 11.66 -16.38 4.69
C ALA A 55 12.87 -15.44 4.65
N ASP A 56 13.20 -14.97 3.46
CA ASP A 56 14.30 -14.04 3.21
C ASP A 56 13.81 -12.58 3.33
N MET A 57 13.77 -12.07 4.57
CA MET A 57 13.20 -10.75 4.90
C MET A 57 14.25 -9.85 5.57
N HIS A 58 14.48 -8.67 5.03
CA HIS A 58 15.54 -7.75 5.42
C HIS A 58 14.98 -6.41 5.92
N PRO A 59 15.05 -6.12 7.23
CA PRO A 59 14.78 -4.79 7.78
C PRO A 59 15.76 -3.74 7.21
N TRP A 60 15.21 -2.62 6.75
CA TRP A 60 15.99 -1.48 6.25
C TRP A 60 15.38 -0.17 6.71
N VAL A 61 16.07 0.53 7.61
CA VAL A 61 15.59 1.80 8.15
C VAL A 61 15.66 2.88 7.08
N GLY A 62 14.54 3.55 6.83
CA GLY A 62 14.44 4.68 5.91
C GLY A 62 13.10 5.38 6.05
N ASP A 63 13.13 6.71 5.96
CA ASP A 63 11.92 7.54 5.90
C ASP A 63 11.65 7.89 4.43
N VAL A 64 10.47 7.56 3.93
CA VAL A 64 10.08 7.86 2.55
C VAL A 64 9.99 9.38 2.28
N SER A 65 9.78 10.18 3.31
CA SER A 65 9.77 11.65 3.21
C SER A 65 11.17 12.27 3.12
N ASP A 66 12.22 11.51 3.46
CA ASP A 66 13.62 11.88 3.21
C ASP A 66 14.05 11.36 1.83
N LEU A 67 14.13 12.29 0.88
CA LEU A 67 14.43 11.97 -0.52
C LEU A 67 15.82 11.38 -0.73
N VAL A 68 16.79 11.74 0.12
CA VAL A 68 18.14 11.18 0.06
C VAL A 68 18.12 9.76 0.60
N ALA A 69 17.49 9.54 1.74
CA ALA A 69 17.39 8.23 2.38
C ALA A 69 16.66 7.23 1.47
N ILE A 70 15.50 7.60 0.91
CA ILE A 70 14.74 6.66 0.06
C ILE A 70 15.47 6.34 -1.25
N THR A 71 16.18 7.30 -1.83
CA THR A 71 17.02 7.06 -3.02
C THR A 71 18.15 6.10 -2.68
N ALA A 72 18.83 6.29 -1.54
CA ALA A 72 19.89 5.39 -1.09
C ALA A 72 19.37 3.97 -0.83
N VAL A 73 18.16 3.83 -0.29
CA VAL A 73 17.49 2.52 -0.12
C VAL A 73 17.33 1.83 -1.48
N MET A 74 16.74 2.47 -2.47
CA MET A 74 16.46 1.83 -3.78
C MET A 74 17.76 1.40 -4.49
N ASN A 75 18.79 2.24 -4.47
CA ASN A 75 20.09 1.90 -5.06
C ASN A 75 20.78 0.77 -4.28
N GLY A 76 20.81 0.83 -2.95
CA GLY A 76 21.42 -0.19 -2.12
C GLY A 76 20.76 -1.57 -2.24
N VAL A 77 19.45 -1.63 -2.55
CA VAL A 77 18.76 -2.88 -2.88
C VAL A 77 19.34 -3.51 -4.13
N ALA A 78 19.43 -2.73 -5.21
CA ALA A 78 19.98 -3.23 -6.47
C ALA A 78 21.45 -3.62 -6.35
N ASP A 79 22.24 -2.86 -5.61
CA ASP A 79 23.65 -3.17 -5.35
C ASP A 79 23.82 -4.48 -4.56
N ARG A 80 22.96 -4.71 -3.56
CA ARG A 80 23.07 -5.88 -2.67
C ARG A 80 22.52 -7.16 -3.29
N PHE A 81 21.38 -7.06 -3.99
CA PHE A 81 20.66 -8.24 -4.51
C PHE A 81 20.73 -8.38 -6.03
N GLY A 82 21.33 -7.41 -6.73
CA GLY A 82 21.50 -7.43 -8.18
C GLY A 82 20.22 -7.18 -8.98
N ARG A 83 19.08 -6.97 -8.32
CA ARG A 83 17.77 -6.77 -8.96
C ARG A 83 16.75 -6.10 -8.04
N LEU A 84 15.75 -5.48 -8.63
CA LEU A 84 14.52 -5.05 -7.97
C LEU A 84 13.35 -5.35 -8.89
N ASP A 85 12.45 -6.22 -8.48
CA ASP A 85 11.33 -6.68 -9.31
C ASP A 85 10.02 -5.95 -8.98
N VAL A 86 9.81 -5.63 -7.70
CA VAL A 86 8.57 -5.02 -7.23
C VAL A 86 8.86 -3.91 -6.23
N LEU A 87 8.26 -2.75 -6.45
CA LEU A 87 8.13 -1.71 -5.44
C LEU A 87 6.66 -1.62 -5.01
N VAL A 88 6.39 -1.78 -3.70
CA VAL A 88 5.09 -1.50 -3.10
C VAL A 88 5.16 -0.22 -2.30
N ASN A 89 4.55 0.84 -2.81
CA ASN A 89 4.39 2.11 -2.12
C ASN A 89 3.19 2.01 -1.16
N ASN A 90 3.45 1.53 0.05
CA ASN A 90 2.43 1.37 1.09
C ASN A 90 2.56 2.40 2.22
N ALA A 91 3.75 2.95 2.47
CA ALA A 91 3.93 3.98 3.50
C ALA A 91 2.94 5.14 3.32
N GLY A 92 2.30 5.54 4.41
CA GLY A 92 1.35 6.63 4.39
C GLY A 92 0.91 7.03 5.79
N VAL A 93 0.48 8.28 5.91
CA VAL A 93 -0.08 8.85 7.14
C VAL A 93 -1.44 9.48 6.84
N ALA A 94 -2.35 9.39 7.80
CA ALA A 94 -3.66 10.03 7.76
C ALA A 94 -3.83 10.84 9.04
N ILE A 95 -4.04 12.14 8.90
CA ILE A 95 -4.31 13.05 10.01
C ILE A 95 -5.71 13.63 9.74
N PRO A 96 -6.70 13.30 10.58
CA PRO A 96 -8.07 13.72 10.36
C PRO A 96 -8.24 15.22 10.57
N GLY A 97 -9.13 15.84 9.80
CA GLY A 97 -9.52 17.23 9.92
C GLY A 97 -10.23 17.74 8.66
N THR A 98 -11.08 18.74 8.83
CA THR A 98 -11.69 19.51 7.73
C THR A 98 -10.66 20.49 7.16
N VAL A 99 -10.95 21.13 6.02
CA VAL A 99 -10.03 22.07 5.35
C VAL A 99 -9.60 23.22 6.27
N ASP A 100 -10.50 23.69 7.12
CA ASP A 100 -10.26 24.79 8.06
C ASP A 100 -9.60 24.35 9.39
N GLN A 101 -9.53 23.05 9.67
CA GLN A 101 -8.95 22.49 10.90
C GLN A 101 -7.51 21.97 10.72
N ILE A 102 -7.16 21.54 9.51
CA ILE A 102 -5.82 21.01 9.23
C ILE A 102 -4.80 22.14 9.26
N ASP A 103 -3.85 22.04 10.19
CA ASP A 103 -2.70 22.94 10.23
C ASP A 103 -1.69 22.64 9.11
N MET A 104 -0.79 23.60 8.88
CA MET A 104 0.18 23.52 7.80
C MET A 104 1.19 22.37 7.99
N ASP A 105 1.57 22.03 9.21
CA ASP A 105 2.55 20.98 9.49
C ASP A 105 1.93 19.60 9.27
N SER A 106 0.69 19.39 9.69
CA SER A 106 -0.09 18.20 9.39
C SER A 106 -0.30 18.01 7.89
N TYR A 107 -0.64 19.09 7.17
CA TYR A 107 -0.77 19.07 5.71
C TYR A 107 0.54 18.68 5.04
N ARG A 108 1.66 19.33 5.39
CA ARG A 108 2.99 19.05 4.83
C ARG A 108 3.46 17.63 5.15
N THR A 109 3.20 17.14 6.36
CA THR A 109 3.52 15.77 6.75
C THR A 109 2.79 14.75 5.86
N MET A 110 1.50 14.98 5.58
CA MET A 110 0.76 14.13 4.66
C MET A 110 1.27 14.23 3.22
N MET A 111 1.55 15.43 2.71
CA MET A 111 2.07 15.61 1.36
C MET A 111 3.45 14.96 1.20
N SER A 112 4.38 15.23 2.10
CA SER A 112 5.75 14.69 2.01
C SER A 112 5.79 13.16 2.11
N THR A 113 4.95 12.56 2.96
CA THR A 113 4.92 11.09 3.10
C THR A 113 4.14 10.43 1.95
N ASN A 114 2.89 10.90 1.70
CA ASN A 114 1.96 10.19 0.83
C ASN A 114 2.13 10.51 -0.66
N VAL A 115 2.75 11.65 -1.00
CA VAL A 115 2.93 12.10 -2.39
C VAL A 115 4.42 12.13 -2.75
N ASP A 116 5.22 12.95 -2.08
CA ASP A 116 6.64 13.08 -2.41
C ASP A 116 7.37 11.76 -2.20
N GLY A 117 7.13 11.08 -1.08
CA GLY A 117 7.72 9.78 -0.77
C GLY A 117 7.44 8.74 -1.85
N VAL A 118 6.21 8.68 -2.36
CA VAL A 118 5.85 7.76 -3.45
C VAL A 118 6.52 8.15 -4.76
N PHE A 119 6.49 9.44 -5.09
CA PHE A 119 7.09 9.94 -6.34
C PHE A 119 8.60 9.64 -6.38
N PHE A 120 9.32 9.96 -5.32
CA PHE A 120 10.78 9.82 -5.30
C PHE A 120 11.24 8.38 -5.09
N ALA A 121 10.51 7.57 -4.31
CA ALA A 121 10.77 6.13 -4.24
C ALA A 121 10.59 5.48 -5.63
N SER A 122 9.51 5.81 -6.34
CA SER A 122 9.26 5.32 -7.69
C SER A 122 10.34 5.77 -8.67
N ARG A 123 10.70 7.06 -8.65
CA ARG A 123 11.78 7.61 -9.48
C ARG A 123 13.10 6.87 -9.28
N ALA A 124 13.49 6.62 -8.04
CA ALA A 124 14.74 5.93 -7.71
C ALA A 124 14.70 4.44 -8.10
N ALA A 125 13.53 3.79 -8.00
CA ALA A 125 13.36 2.38 -8.36
C ALA A 125 13.30 2.13 -9.87
N LEU A 126 12.85 3.11 -10.68
CA LEU A 126 12.62 2.95 -12.12
C LEU A 126 13.78 2.32 -12.90
N PRO A 127 15.05 2.75 -12.76
CA PRO A 127 16.16 2.15 -13.51
C PRO A 127 16.31 0.64 -13.23
N HIS A 128 16.10 0.24 -11.97
CA HIS A 128 16.25 -1.14 -11.51
C HIS A 128 15.06 -2.01 -11.95
N LEU A 129 13.84 -1.47 -11.85
CA LEU A 129 12.62 -2.15 -12.31
C LEU A 129 12.62 -2.38 -13.83
N ARG A 130 13.09 -1.41 -14.61
CA ARG A 130 13.24 -1.52 -16.06
C ARG A 130 14.13 -2.67 -16.48
N ALA A 131 15.24 -2.87 -15.77
CA ALA A 131 16.21 -3.93 -16.07
C ALA A 131 15.60 -5.34 -16.03
N VAL A 132 14.52 -5.54 -15.28
CA VAL A 132 13.86 -6.85 -15.09
C VAL A 132 12.41 -6.87 -15.56
N ARG A 133 11.92 -5.80 -16.17
CA ARG A 133 10.50 -5.59 -16.51
C ARG A 133 9.58 -5.76 -15.30
N GLY A 134 9.97 -5.15 -14.20
CA GLY A 134 9.29 -5.22 -12.91
C GLY A 134 7.98 -4.43 -12.86
N CYS A 135 7.50 -4.18 -11.64
CA CYS A 135 6.28 -3.41 -11.46
C CYS A 135 6.28 -2.55 -10.19
N ILE A 136 5.38 -1.57 -10.17
CA ILE A 136 5.03 -0.76 -9.00
C ILE A 136 3.58 -1.03 -8.65
N VAL A 137 3.30 -1.27 -7.36
CA VAL A 137 1.95 -1.32 -6.82
C VAL A 137 1.79 -0.22 -5.76
N ASN A 138 0.91 0.72 -6.03
CA ASN A 138 0.62 1.83 -5.14
C ASN A 138 -0.57 1.49 -4.22
N VAL A 139 -0.39 1.63 -2.91
CA VAL A 139 -1.47 1.46 -1.94
C VAL A 139 -2.16 2.81 -1.74
N GLY A 140 -3.28 2.96 -2.44
CA GLY A 140 -4.14 4.12 -2.38
C GLY A 140 -5.10 4.09 -1.18
N SER A 141 -6.34 4.44 -1.44
CA SER A 141 -7.48 4.38 -0.53
C SER A 141 -8.76 4.56 -1.33
N VAL A 142 -9.91 4.10 -0.86
CA VAL A 142 -11.21 4.52 -1.39
C VAL A 142 -11.38 6.04 -1.38
N GLY A 143 -10.71 6.74 -0.45
CA GLY A 143 -10.60 8.21 -0.42
C GLY A 143 -9.89 8.85 -1.62
N ALA A 144 -9.25 8.05 -2.49
CA ALA A 144 -8.67 8.54 -3.74
C ALA A 144 -9.72 8.81 -4.82
N VAL A 145 -10.86 8.11 -4.77
CA VAL A 145 -11.89 8.13 -5.81
C VAL A 145 -13.25 8.60 -5.27
N ARG A 146 -13.41 8.69 -3.95
CA ARG A 146 -14.59 9.18 -3.24
C ARG A 146 -14.17 10.03 -2.05
N GLY A 147 -15.03 10.99 -1.65
CA GLY A 147 -14.77 11.79 -0.44
C GLY A 147 -15.00 10.97 0.82
N ASP A 148 -14.17 11.21 1.83
CA ASP A 148 -14.36 10.68 3.18
C ASP A 148 -14.42 11.83 4.19
N TRP A 149 -15.21 11.64 5.25
CA TRP A 149 -15.46 12.67 6.26
C TRP A 149 -14.19 13.00 7.05
N CYS A 150 -13.93 14.28 7.26
CA CYS A 150 -12.77 14.77 8.03
C CYS A 150 -11.42 14.25 7.49
N GLN A 151 -11.30 14.06 6.18
CA GLN A 151 -10.09 13.54 5.54
C GLN A 151 -9.66 14.40 4.34
N ALA A 152 -9.93 15.71 4.36
CA ALA A 152 -9.74 16.57 3.18
C ALA A 152 -8.32 16.52 2.62
N ALA A 153 -7.29 16.71 3.45
CA ALA A 153 -5.90 16.68 3.02
C ALA A 153 -5.44 15.24 2.67
N TYR A 154 -5.87 14.23 3.43
CA TYR A 154 -5.57 12.84 3.11
C TYR A 154 -6.15 12.42 1.76
N ASN A 155 -7.43 12.75 1.49
CA ASN A 155 -8.08 12.47 0.20
C ASN A 155 -7.35 13.16 -0.95
N ALA A 156 -6.90 14.41 -0.75
CA ALA A 156 -6.09 15.11 -1.74
C ALA A 156 -4.79 14.36 -2.07
N THR A 157 -4.07 13.85 -1.05
CA THR A 157 -2.86 13.06 -1.28
C THR A 157 -3.15 11.76 -2.01
N LYS A 158 -4.24 11.06 -1.65
CA LYS A 158 -4.59 9.77 -2.29
C LYS A 158 -5.16 9.97 -3.70
N GLY A 159 -5.84 11.07 -3.97
CA GLY A 159 -6.23 11.48 -5.32
C GLY A 159 -5.01 11.79 -6.21
N ALA A 160 -4.00 12.48 -5.66
CA ALA A 160 -2.74 12.71 -6.36
C ALA A 160 -2.03 11.38 -6.70
N LEU A 161 -1.98 10.44 -5.74
CA LEU A 161 -1.40 9.11 -5.95
C LEU A 161 -2.14 8.32 -7.03
N ALA A 162 -3.48 8.39 -7.06
CA ALA A 162 -4.27 7.71 -8.08
C ALA A 162 -3.91 8.23 -9.49
N ASN A 163 -3.88 9.55 -9.69
CA ASN A 163 -3.54 10.10 -11.00
C ASN A 163 -2.05 9.94 -11.35
N LEU A 164 -1.15 9.96 -10.37
CA LEU A 164 0.26 9.61 -10.58
C LEU A 164 0.42 8.17 -11.10
N THR A 165 -0.38 7.23 -10.59
CA THR A 165 -0.41 5.84 -11.10
C THR A 165 -0.75 5.80 -12.58
N ASN A 166 -1.78 6.56 -13.02
CA ASN A 166 -2.16 6.65 -14.43
C ASN A 166 -1.03 7.22 -15.29
N ALA A 167 -0.44 8.35 -14.86
CA ALA A 167 0.64 9.01 -15.59
C ALA A 167 1.84 8.06 -15.76
N MET A 168 2.29 7.41 -14.68
CA MET A 168 3.41 6.47 -14.73
C MET A 168 3.10 5.23 -15.59
N ALA A 169 1.86 4.74 -15.59
CA ALA A 169 1.46 3.63 -16.43
C ALA A 169 1.52 3.99 -17.92
N LEU A 170 1.19 5.23 -18.29
CA LEU A 170 1.30 5.74 -19.66
C LEU A 170 2.76 5.95 -20.06
N ASP A 171 3.53 6.63 -19.22
CA ASP A 171 4.91 7.02 -19.53
C ASP A 171 5.86 5.82 -19.64
N HIS A 172 5.63 4.77 -18.83
CA HIS A 172 6.56 3.64 -18.67
C HIS A 172 5.98 2.27 -19.05
N GLY A 173 4.76 2.21 -19.61
CA GLY A 173 4.02 0.98 -19.84
C GLY A 173 4.69 -0.05 -20.75
N HIS A 174 5.64 0.35 -21.61
CA HIS A 174 6.42 -0.55 -22.43
C HIS A 174 7.63 -1.18 -21.68
N GLU A 175 7.94 -0.68 -20.50
CA GLU A 175 9.09 -1.11 -19.68
C GLU A 175 8.67 -1.81 -18.39
N ILE A 176 7.68 -1.24 -17.67
CA ILE A 176 7.17 -1.72 -16.39
C ILE A 176 5.65 -1.61 -16.33
N ARG A 177 5.03 -2.24 -15.33
CA ARG A 177 3.60 -2.05 -15.01
C ARG A 177 3.47 -1.20 -13.75
N VAL A 178 2.48 -0.32 -13.72
CA VAL A 178 2.16 0.52 -12.54
C VAL A 178 0.67 0.44 -12.28
N ASN A 179 0.28 -0.05 -11.10
CA ASN A 179 -1.12 -0.26 -10.73
C ASN A 179 -1.38 0.23 -9.30
N ALA A 180 -2.64 0.40 -8.93
CA ALA A 180 -3.04 0.79 -7.58
C ALA A 180 -4.10 -0.14 -7.00
N VAL A 181 -4.03 -0.36 -5.67
CA VAL A 181 -5.12 -0.89 -4.87
C VAL A 181 -5.71 0.21 -4.01
N HIS A 182 -7.02 0.18 -3.79
CA HIS A 182 -7.73 1.16 -2.97
C HIS A 182 -8.47 0.42 -1.83
N PRO A 183 -7.79 0.20 -0.69
CA PRO A 183 -8.44 -0.41 0.46
C PRO A 183 -9.57 0.47 1.00
N GLY A 184 -10.66 -0.17 1.41
CA GLY A 184 -11.61 0.37 2.37
C GLY A 184 -11.06 0.31 3.78
N VAL A 185 -11.93 0.41 4.78
CA VAL A 185 -11.51 0.25 6.17
C VAL A 185 -11.05 -1.19 6.41
N THR A 186 -9.79 -1.30 6.81
CA THR A 186 -9.09 -2.57 7.01
C THR A 186 -8.57 -2.61 8.45
N LEU A 187 -8.65 -3.76 9.11
CA LEU A 187 -8.19 -3.97 10.49
C LEU A 187 -6.65 -3.94 10.58
N SER A 188 -6.04 -2.87 10.10
CA SER A 188 -4.60 -2.72 9.93
C SER A 188 -3.86 -2.16 11.16
N SER A 189 -4.57 -1.65 12.15
CA SER A 189 -3.98 -1.14 13.39
C SER A 189 -4.82 -1.53 14.60
N GLN A 190 -4.20 -1.55 15.78
CA GLN A 190 -4.92 -1.82 17.02
C GLN A 190 -6.02 -0.78 17.26
N PHE A 191 -5.74 0.49 16.96
CA PHE A 191 -6.75 1.56 17.05
C PHE A 191 -8.01 1.25 16.23
N ILE A 192 -7.85 0.78 14.97
CA ILE A 192 -9.01 0.43 14.12
C ILE A 192 -9.69 -0.83 14.64
N ARG A 193 -8.93 -1.83 15.12
CA ARG A 193 -9.49 -3.04 15.72
C ARG A 193 -10.34 -2.73 16.93
N ASP A 194 -9.85 -1.86 17.82
CA ASP A 194 -10.58 -1.46 19.03
C ASP A 194 -11.82 -0.62 18.67
N ALA A 195 -11.69 0.32 17.73
CA ALA A 195 -12.80 1.17 17.28
C ALA A 195 -13.91 0.38 16.59
N LEU A 196 -13.60 -0.74 15.96
CA LEU A 196 -14.53 -1.62 15.23
C LEU A 196 -14.73 -2.98 15.92
N ALA A 197 -14.42 -3.09 17.21
CA ALA A 197 -14.75 -4.26 18.01
C ALA A 197 -16.27 -4.54 17.96
N GLU A 198 -16.66 -5.83 18.12
CA GLU A 198 -18.04 -6.30 17.84
C GLU A 198 -19.15 -5.56 18.60
N GLU A 199 -18.85 -5.05 19.79
CA GLU A 199 -19.80 -4.39 20.66
C GLU A 199 -19.91 -2.86 20.47
N THR A 200 -19.18 -2.27 19.49
CA THR A 200 -19.19 -0.82 19.32
C THR A 200 -20.32 -0.34 18.39
N ALA A 201 -20.99 0.75 18.78
CA ALA A 201 -21.96 1.41 17.90
C ALA A 201 -21.35 1.89 16.58
N LEU A 202 -20.03 2.16 16.56
CA LEU A 202 -19.32 2.55 15.36
C LEU A 202 -19.23 1.39 14.36
N ARG A 203 -19.02 0.17 14.84
CA ARG A 203 -19.02 -1.03 14.00
C ARG A 203 -20.34 -1.20 13.25
N GLY A 204 -21.48 -1.08 13.95
CA GLY A 204 -22.80 -1.17 13.32
C GLY A 204 -22.97 -0.17 12.17
N ARG A 205 -22.64 1.11 12.42
CA ARG A 205 -22.72 2.17 11.40
C ARG A 205 -21.78 1.90 10.22
N PHE A 206 -20.60 1.30 10.48
CA PHE A 206 -19.65 0.97 9.45
C PHE A 206 -20.11 -0.22 8.61
N VAL A 207 -20.52 -1.31 9.28
CA VAL A 207 -21.00 -2.54 8.65
C VAL A 207 -22.21 -2.29 7.75
N ASP A 208 -23.12 -1.40 8.17
CA ASP A 208 -24.28 -1.02 7.37
C ASP A 208 -23.93 -0.40 6.02
N ARG A 209 -22.73 0.17 5.88
CA ARG A 209 -22.27 0.80 4.65
C ARG A 209 -21.43 -0.12 3.76
N VAL A 210 -20.95 -1.23 4.30
CA VAL A 210 -20.13 -2.20 3.57
C VAL A 210 -21.00 -3.40 3.18
N PRO A 211 -21.27 -3.65 1.89
CA PRO A 211 -22.13 -4.75 1.45
C PRO A 211 -21.73 -6.12 1.97
N MET A 212 -20.42 -6.38 2.15
CA MET A 212 -19.92 -7.63 2.75
C MET A 212 -20.11 -7.73 4.27
N GLY A 213 -20.64 -6.69 4.93
CA GLY A 213 -21.03 -6.72 6.34
C GLY A 213 -19.86 -6.79 7.34
N ARG A 214 -18.64 -6.46 6.94
CA ARG A 214 -17.47 -6.49 7.81
C ARG A 214 -16.34 -5.58 7.31
N PRO A 215 -15.42 -5.15 8.16
CA PRO A 215 -14.16 -4.56 7.71
C PRO A 215 -13.31 -5.59 6.97
N GLY A 216 -12.35 -5.12 6.17
CA GLY A 216 -11.37 -5.96 5.50
C GLY A 216 -10.25 -6.41 6.45
N GLU A 217 -9.65 -7.56 6.15
CA GLU A 217 -8.41 -7.99 6.78
C GLU A 217 -7.20 -7.57 5.95
N PRO A 218 -6.05 -7.26 6.59
CA PRO A 218 -4.83 -6.88 5.86
C PRO A 218 -4.39 -7.92 4.81
N ALA A 219 -4.61 -9.20 5.10
CA ALA A 219 -4.28 -10.31 4.19
C ALA A 219 -5.09 -10.27 2.88
N GLU A 220 -6.32 -9.76 2.90
CA GLU A 220 -7.17 -9.66 1.71
C GLU A 220 -6.62 -8.59 0.75
N VAL A 221 -6.15 -7.47 1.28
CA VAL A 221 -5.48 -6.43 0.48
C VAL A 221 -4.12 -6.92 -0.02
N ALA A 222 -3.34 -7.59 0.84
CA ALA A 222 -2.04 -8.15 0.48
C ALA A 222 -2.15 -9.16 -0.68
N ALA A 223 -3.23 -9.96 -0.73
CA ALA A 223 -3.49 -10.89 -1.82
C ALA A 223 -3.66 -10.17 -3.16
N VAL A 224 -4.38 -9.04 -3.20
CA VAL A 224 -4.57 -8.25 -4.42
C VAL A 224 -3.28 -7.56 -4.85
N VAL A 225 -2.48 -7.04 -3.88
CA VAL A 225 -1.15 -6.47 -4.17
C VAL A 225 -0.24 -7.52 -4.81
N ALA A 226 -0.17 -8.73 -4.24
CA ALA A 226 0.63 -9.83 -4.78
C ALA A 226 0.16 -10.27 -6.17
N PHE A 227 -1.16 -10.34 -6.41
CA PHE A 227 -1.72 -10.60 -7.73
C PHE A 227 -1.25 -9.55 -8.76
N LEU A 228 -1.36 -8.26 -8.44
CA LEU A 228 -0.91 -7.19 -9.34
C LEU A 228 0.59 -7.23 -9.61
N ALA A 229 1.40 -7.70 -8.67
CA ALA A 229 2.83 -7.90 -8.85
C ALA A 229 3.16 -9.18 -9.64
N GLY A 230 2.24 -10.12 -9.70
CA GLY A 230 2.40 -11.42 -10.33
C GLY A 230 2.33 -11.40 -11.87
N GLN A 231 2.62 -12.56 -12.47
CA GLN A 231 2.55 -12.76 -13.92
C GLN A 231 1.10 -12.78 -14.45
N ASP A 232 0.15 -13.20 -13.62
CA ASP A 232 -1.27 -13.25 -14.00
C ASP A 232 -1.86 -11.85 -14.24
N ALA A 233 -1.22 -10.80 -13.72
CA ALA A 233 -1.54 -9.41 -13.99
C ALA A 233 -0.74 -8.81 -15.18
N GLY A 234 -0.16 -9.65 -16.04
CA GLY A 234 0.77 -9.24 -17.10
C GLY A 234 0.23 -8.21 -18.10
N PHE A 235 -1.08 -8.13 -18.27
CA PHE A 235 -1.72 -7.13 -19.16
C PHE A 235 -2.51 -6.07 -18.40
N LEU A 236 -2.32 -5.98 -17.06
CA LEU A 236 -2.91 -4.93 -16.23
C LEU A 236 -1.88 -3.82 -16.01
N ASN A 237 -2.21 -2.61 -16.50
CA ASN A 237 -1.39 -1.41 -16.34
C ASN A 237 -2.31 -0.18 -16.20
N GLY A 238 -2.06 0.66 -15.19
CA GLY A 238 -2.91 1.80 -14.85
C GLY A 238 -4.24 1.43 -14.18
N VAL A 239 -4.42 0.19 -13.68
CA VAL A 239 -5.67 -0.19 -13.04
C VAL A 239 -5.75 0.28 -11.60
N HIS A 240 -6.97 0.54 -11.16
CA HIS A 240 -7.33 0.95 -9.81
C HIS A 240 -8.31 -0.07 -9.24
N ILE A 241 -7.86 -0.93 -8.33
CA ILE A 241 -8.68 -2.01 -7.77
C ILE A 241 -9.15 -1.63 -6.36
N PRO A 242 -10.46 -1.34 -6.17
CA PRO A 242 -11.03 -1.23 -4.83
C PRO A 242 -10.97 -2.59 -4.10
N VAL A 243 -10.53 -2.58 -2.85
CA VAL A 243 -10.54 -3.73 -1.94
C VAL A 243 -11.28 -3.30 -0.69
N ASP A 244 -12.58 -3.19 -0.77
CA ASP A 244 -13.43 -2.40 0.13
C ASP A 244 -14.76 -3.06 0.53
N GLY A 245 -14.93 -4.35 0.22
CA GLY A 245 -16.16 -5.08 0.51
C GLY A 245 -17.40 -4.56 -0.20
N GLY A 246 -17.22 -3.82 -1.31
CA GLY A 246 -18.29 -3.24 -2.11
C GLY A 246 -18.71 -1.82 -1.67
N LEU A 247 -17.99 -1.20 -0.75
CA LEU A 247 -18.32 0.15 -0.24
C LEU A 247 -18.47 1.17 -1.38
N THR A 248 -17.53 1.21 -2.33
CA THR A 248 -17.54 2.17 -3.44
C THR A 248 -18.45 1.79 -4.61
N ALA A 249 -19.02 0.58 -4.60
CA ALA A 249 -20.03 0.17 -5.58
C ALA A 249 -21.39 0.85 -5.34
N SER A 250 -21.61 1.37 -4.12
CA SER A 250 -22.83 2.09 -3.75
C SER A 250 -22.81 3.52 -4.30
N ASN A 251 -23.97 3.99 -4.80
CA ASN A 251 -24.21 5.39 -5.14
C ASN A 251 -24.55 6.26 -3.91
N GLY A 252 -24.55 5.68 -2.70
CA GLY A 252 -24.84 6.35 -1.44
C GLY A 252 -26.32 6.39 -1.06
N GLN A 253 -27.23 5.86 -1.88
CA GLN A 253 -28.65 5.78 -1.54
C GLN A 253 -28.90 4.75 -0.44
N THR A 254 -29.87 5.05 0.42
CA THR A 254 -30.32 4.11 1.45
C THR A 254 -30.96 2.87 0.81
N ASN A 255 -30.63 1.71 1.32
CA ASN A 255 -31.29 0.48 0.91
C ASN A 255 -32.74 0.43 1.42
N LEU A 256 -33.68 0.76 0.56
CA LEU A 256 -35.10 0.76 0.87
C LEU A 256 -35.70 -0.66 0.97
N TYR A 257 -34.95 -1.68 0.57
CA TYR A 257 -35.38 -3.08 0.52
C TYR A 257 -34.69 -3.93 1.61
N ARG A 258 -33.87 -3.33 2.45
CA ARG A 258 -33.31 -4.01 3.61
C ARG A 258 -34.42 -4.16 4.64
N ILE A 259 -35.07 -5.31 4.66
CA ILE A 259 -36.00 -5.71 5.71
C ILE A 259 -35.11 -6.17 6.86
N ASP A 260 -35.17 -5.45 7.99
CA ASP A 260 -34.52 -5.89 9.22
C ASP A 260 -35.12 -7.26 9.61
N ASN A 261 -34.33 -8.31 9.51
CA ASN A 261 -34.67 -9.65 9.99
C ASN A 261 -34.24 -9.76 11.46
#